data_92f2070b93c4aac0e4c28859a2ac012a
#
_entry.id   92f2070b93c4aac0e4c28859a2ac012a
#
_cell.length_a   1.000
_cell.length_b   1.000
_cell.length_c   1.000
_cell.angle_alpha   90.00
_cell.angle_beta   90.00
_cell.angle_gamma   90.00
#
_symmetry.space_group_name_H-M   'P 1'
#
loop_
_entity.id
_entity.type
_entity.pdbx_description
1 polymer ?
#
loop_
_entity_poly.entity_id
_entity_poly.type
_entity_poly.pdbx_seq_one_letter_code
_entity_poly.pdbx_strand_id
1 'polypeptide(L)'
;MVQALNSAMDIMMARDDNVVVFGEDVGYFGGVFRCTEGLQRKYGPERAFDTPIAEAGILATAVGMGAYGLRPVVEIQFADYIYPATDQLISEAARLRYRSGGEFTAPITVRAPCGGGIFGGQTHSQSPEAIFTHVCGLKTVMPSNPYDAKGLLISAIEDDDPVIFLEPKRLYRSVRGEVPGEDYTIPIGRAHVLKEGILHNDFAR
;
A
#
# COMPACT_ATOMS: atom_id res chain seq x y z
N MET A 1 -9.28 -9.32 6.82
CA MET A 1 -8.36 -8.30 6.28
C MET A 1 -7.41 -8.87 5.21
N VAL A 2 -6.59 -9.88 5.51
CA VAL A 2 -5.63 -10.50 4.54
C VAL A 2 -6.28 -10.88 3.22
N GLN A 3 -7.41 -11.60 3.24
CA GLN A 3 -8.13 -11.99 2.03
C GLN A 3 -8.70 -10.81 1.24
N ALA A 4 -9.07 -9.72 1.91
CA ALA A 4 -9.55 -8.51 1.26
C ALA A 4 -8.43 -7.80 0.46
N LEU A 5 -7.23 -7.70 1.05
CA LEU A 5 -6.03 -7.18 0.39
C LEU A 5 -5.60 -8.07 -0.79
N ASN A 6 -5.58 -9.40 -0.59
CA ASN A 6 -5.30 -10.35 -1.66
C ASN A 6 -6.28 -10.19 -2.82
N SER A 7 -7.59 -10.13 -2.52
CA SER A 7 -8.65 -9.93 -3.54
C SER A 7 -8.48 -8.62 -4.30
N ALA A 8 -8.08 -7.52 -3.65
CA ALA A 8 -7.82 -6.26 -4.33
C ALA A 8 -6.69 -6.39 -5.36
N MET A 9 -5.57 -6.97 -4.97
CA MET A 9 -4.43 -7.19 -5.86
C MET A 9 -4.79 -8.17 -6.99
N ASP A 10 -5.51 -9.25 -6.69
CA ASP A 10 -5.95 -10.23 -7.68
C ASP A 10 -6.84 -9.58 -8.76
N ILE A 11 -7.80 -8.74 -8.36
CA ILE A 11 -8.67 -8.01 -9.28
C ILE A 11 -7.84 -7.05 -10.15
N MET A 12 -6.94 -6.28 -9.54
CA MET A 12 -6.16 -5.29 -10.28
C MET A 12 -5.18 -5.94 -11.25
N MET A 13 -4.54 -7.04 -10.88
CA MET A 13 -3.68 -7.81 -11.79
C MET A 13 -4.47 -8.47 -12.92
N ALA A 14 -5.73 -8.82 -12.70
CA ALA A 14 -6.61 -9.36 -13.75
C ALA A 14 -7.09 -8.29 -14.74
N ARG A 15 -7.23 -7.04 -14.29
CA ARG A 15 -7.74 -5.91 -15.08
C ARG A 15 -6.67 -5.19 -15.89
N ASP A 16 -5.45 -5.14 -15.37
CA ASP A 16 -4.36 -4.35 -15.96
C ASP A 16 -3.04 -5.15 -15.92
N ASP A 17 -2.54 -5.44 -17.10
CA ASP A 17 -1.29 -6.18 -17.28
C ASP A 17 -0.04 -5.39 -16.81
N ASN A 18 -0.17 -4.09 -16.59
CA ASN A 18 0.90 -3.25 -16.06
C ASN A 18 1.02 -3.33 -14.53
N VAL A 19 0.04 -3.91 -13.84
CA VAL A 19 0.13 -4.10 -12.38
C VAL A 19 1.10 -5.22 -12.07
N VAL A 20 2.15 -4.92 -11.32
CA VAL A 20 3.17 -5.88 -10.85
C VAL A 20 3.28 -5.82 -9.33
N VAL A 21 3.39 -6.98 -8.67
CA VAL A 21 3.42 -7.09 -7.21
C VAL A 21 4.74 -7.71 -6.80
N PHE A 22 5.54 -7.02 -5.99
CA PHE A 22 6.85 -7.55 -5.59
C PHE A 22 7.32 -7.03 -4.22
N GLY A 23 8.31 -7.69 -3.69
CA GLY A 23 8.91 -7.42 -2.39
C GLY A 23 9.55 -8.67 -1.82
N GLU A 24 9.92 -8.64 -0.57
CA GLU A 24 10.53 -9.78 0.11
C GLU A 24 9.49 -10.87 0.39
N ASP A 25 9.76 -12.10 -0.04
CA ASP A 25 8.88 -13.27 0.10
C ASP A 25 7.47 -13.10 -0.54
N VAL A 26 7.28 -12.12 -1.39
CA VAL A 26 5.97 -11.77 -2.00
C VAL A 26 5.54 -12.78 -3.05
N GLY A 27 6.50 -13.36 -3.76
CA GLY A 27 6.26 -14.27 -4.87
C GLY A 27 5.74 -15.65 -4.45
N TYR A 28 6.61 -16.66 -4.45
CA TYR A 28 6.23 -18.05 -4.18
C TYR A 28 5.59 -18.24 -2.81
N PHE A 29 6.20 -17.63 -1.78
CA PHE A 29 5.72 -17.77 -0.40
C PHE A 29 4.38 -17.03 -0.16
N GLY A 30 4.15 -15.92 -0.83
CA GLY A 30 2.91 -15.14 -0.73
C GLY A 30 2.89 -14.12 0.40
N GLY A 31 4.07 -13.61 0.76
CA GLY A 31 4.27 -12.64 1.83
C GLY A 31 4.26 -13.24 3.23
N VAL A 32 4.95 -12.62 4.17
CA VAL A 32 5.04 -13.07 5.58
C VAL A 32 3.64 -13.16 6.23
N PHE A 33 2.74 -12.28 5.88
CA PHE A 33 1.36 -12.28 6.35
C PHE A 33 0.37 -12.93 5.37
N ARG A 34 0.86 -13.52 4.27
CA ARG A 34 0.07 -14.25 3.27
C ARG A 34 -0.89 -13.36 2.47
N CYS A 35 -0.60 -12.07 2.37
CA CYS A 35 -1.45 -11.15 1.61
C CYS A 35 -1.33 -11.33 0.10
N THR A 36 -0.22 -11.88 -0.40
CA THR A 36 0.04 -12.11 -1.84
C THR A 36 -0.03 -13.60 -2.22
N GLU A 37 -0.55 -14.45 -1.33
CA GLU A 37 -0.63 -15.88 -1.56
C GLU A 37 -1.37 -16.22 -2.86
N GLY A 38 -0.73 -17.05 -3.69
CA GLY A 38 -1.30 -17.55 -4.93
C GLY A 38 -1.17 -16.61 -6.14
N LEU A 39 -0.80 -15.33 -5.95
CA LEU A 39 -0.67 -14.38 -7.06
C LEU A 39 0.39 -14.83 -8.08
N GLN A 40 1.58 -15.22 -7.62
CA GLN A 40 2.63 -15.71 -8.53
C GLN A 40 2.19 -16.95 -9.33
N ARG A 41 1.50 -17.87 -8.67
CA ARG A 41 0.99 -19.07 -9.36
C ARG A 41 -0.03 -18.72 -10.46
N LYS A 42 -0.83 -17.66 -10.24
CA LYS A 42 -1.89 -17.24 -11.17
C LYS A 42 -1.37 -16.38 -12.31
N TYR A 43 -0.46 -15.45 -12.01
CA TYR A 43 -0.02 -14.40 -12.95
C TYR A 43 1.41 -14.56 -13.45
N GLY A 44 2.15 -15.52 -12.92
CA GLY A 44 3.53 -15.79 -13.27
C GLY A 44 4.57 -15.00 -12.46
N PRO A 45 5.82 -15.48 -12.50
CA PRO A 45 6.91 -14.86 -11.71
C PRO A 45 7.37 -13.51 -12.26
N GLU A 46 6.95 -13.12 -13.45
CA GLU A 46 7.26 -11.80 -14.00
C GLU A 46 6.32 -10.71 -13.48
N ARG A 47 5.16 -11.09 -12.96
CA ARG A 47 4.16 -10.17 -12.45
C ARG A 47 3.99 -10.21 -10.93
N ALA A 48 4.39 -11.31 -10.28
CA ALA A 48 4.44 -11.40 -8.82
C ALA A 48 5.75 -12.10 -8.43
N PHE A 49 6.70 -11.38 -7.81
CA PHE A 49 8.06 -11.90 -7.63
C PHE A 49 8.73 -11.43 -6.33
N ASP A 50 9.74 -12.19 -5.94
CA ASP A 50 10.57 -11.91 -4.78
C ASP A 50 11.72 -10.98 -5.14
N THR A 51 12.14 -10.19 -4.17
CA THR A 51 13.32 -9.32 -4.25
C THR A 51 14.35 -9.72 -3.18
N PRO A 52 15.61 -9.31 -3.34
CA PRO A 52 16.54 -9.29 -2.21
C PRO A 52 16.03 -8.38 -1.08
N ILE A 53 16.57 -8.58 0.14
CA ILE A 53 16.35 -7.70 1.29
C ILE A 53 17.10 -6.39 1.05
N ALA A 54 16.44 -5.46 0.39
CA ALA A 54 17.02 -4.17 0.00
C ALA A 54 15.91 -3.16 -0.26
N GLU A 55 15.25 -2.66 0.78
CA GLU A 55 14.04 -1.83 0.68
C GLU A 55 14.28 -0.55 -0.13
N ALA A 56 15.45 0.07 -0.02
CA ALA A 56 15.84 1.18 -0.88
C ALA A 56 15.87 0.77 -2.38
N GLY A 57 16.37 -0.42 -2.68
CA GLY A 57 16.40 -0.98 -4.03
C GLY A 57 15.00 -1.34 -4.54
N ILE A 58 14.14 -1.88 -3.69
CA ILE A 58 12.73 -2.16 -4.00
C ILE A 58 12.03 -0.88 -4.45
N LEU A 59 12.14 0.19 -3.66
CA LEU A 59 11.48 1.46 -3.97
C LEU A 59 12.13 2.17 -5.17
N ALA A 60 13.45 2.15 -5.31
CA ALA A 60 14.13 2.71 -6.49
C ALA A 60 13.66 2.01 -7.78
N THR A 61 13.54 0.69 -7.76
CA THR A 61 13.01 -0.10 -8.87
C THR A 61 11.56 0.28 -9.18
N ALA A 62 10.71 0.42 -8.15
CA ALA A 62 9.32 0.84 -8.31
C ALA A 62 9.20 2.22 -8.96
N VAL A 63 10.05 3.18 -8.57
CA VAL A 63 10.07 4.53 -9.19
C VAL A 63 10.38 4.43 -10.69
N GLY A 64 11.40 3.66 -11.06
CA GLY A 64 11.74 3.42 -12.46
C GLY A 64 10.63 2.73 -13.25
N MET A 65 10.01 1.69 -12.66
CA MET A 65 8.88 0.97 -13.25
C MET A 65 7.67 1.89 -13.46
N GLY A 66 7.32 2.70 -12.45
CA GLY A 66 6.23 3.67 -12.55
C GLY A 66 6.46 4.70 -13.64
N ALA A 67 7.66 5.28 -13.71
CA ALA A 67 8.03 6.21 -14.77
C ALA A 67 8.00 5.58 -16.16
N TYR A 68 8.20 4.27 -16.26
CA TYR A 68 8.15 3.51 -17.51
C TYR A 68 6.71 3.10 -17.91
N GLY A 69 5.72 3.31 -17.06
CA GLY A 69 4.31 3.02 -17.33
C GLY A 69 3.74 1.77 -16.66
N LEU A 70 4.50 1.11 -15.79
CA LEU A 70 3.97 0.04 -14.95
C LEU A 70 3.28 0.61 -13.71
N ARG A 71 2.46 -0.23 -13.04
CA ARG A 71 1.82 0.08 -11.75
C ARG A 71 2.36 -0.86 -10.67
N PRO A 72 3.52 -0.53 -10.09
CA PRO A 72 4.12 -1.37 -9.06
C PRO A 72 3.36 -1.28 -7.72
N VAL A 73 3.02 -2.45 -7.20
CA VAL A 73 2.52 -2.65 -5.84
C VAL A 73 3.63 -3.35 -5.07
N VAL A 74 4.35 -2.59 -4.26
CA VAL A 74 5.48 -3.11 -3.52
C VAL A 74 5.12 -3.40 -2.07
N GLU A 75 5.65 -4.49 -1.52
CA GLU A 75 5.53 -4.79 -0.10
C GLU A 75 6.87 -4.58 0.59
N ILE A 76 6.89 -3.68 1.57
CA ILE A 76 7.93 -3.61 2.58
C ILE A 76 7.48 -4.49 3.74
N GLN A 77 8.23 -5.50 4.07
CA GLN A 77 7.82 -6.60 4.94
C GLN A 77 7.33 -6.15 6.33
N PHE A 78 7.92 -5.06 6.86
CA PHE A 78 7.46 -4.32 8.04
C PHE A 78 7.71 -2.84 7.86
N ALA A 79 6.78 -1.99 8.31
CA ALA A 79 6.91 -0.54 8.23
C ALA A 79 8.19 -0.01 8.92
N ASP A 80 8.74 -0.77 9.86
CA ASP A 80 10.01 -0.51 10.54
C ASP A 80 11.21 -0.49 9.58
N TYR A 81 11.13 -1.20 8.47
CA TYR A 81 12.21 -1.30 7.48
C TYR A 81 12.07 -0.34 6.30
N ILE A 82 11.02 0.51 6.31
CA ILE A 82 10.81 1.49 5.24
C ILE A 82 11.82 2.65 5.27
N TYR A 83 12.46 2.89 6.42
CA TYR A 83 13.33 4.07 6.60
C TYR A 83 14.50 4.16 5.64
N PRO A 84 15.22 3.09 5.28
CA PRO A 84 16.27 3.16 4.26
C PRO A 84 15.74 3.57 2.87
N ALA A 85 14.45 3.33 2.62
CA ALA A 85 13.79 3.66 1.36
C ALA A 85 13.09 5.04 1.35
N THR A 86 13.16 5.80 2.45
CA THR A 86 12.50 7.12 2.55
C THR A 86 13.04 8.12 1.53
N ASP A 87 14.30 8.05 1.17
CA ASP A 87 14.87 8.90 0.12
C ASP A 87 14.14 8.69 -1.22
N GLN A 88 13.92 7.44 -1.62
CA GLN A 88 13.21 7.10 -2.85
C GLN A 88 11.75 7.57 -2.82
N LEU A 89 11.11 7.53 -1.66
CA LEU A 89 9.75 8.02 -1.50
C LEU A 89 9.65 9.53 -1.50
N ILE A 90 10.50 10.21 -0.73
CA ILE A 90 10.41 11.65 -0.48
C ILE A 90 11.09 12.45 -1.59
N SER A 91 12.29 12.03 -2.00
CA SER A 91 13.08 12.78 -2.98
C SER A 91 12.70 12.45 -4.42
N GLU A 92 12.30 11.21 -4.69
CA GLU A 92 12.00 10.76 -6.05
C GLU A 92 10.50 10.63 -6.30
N ALA A 93 9.81 9.65 -5.72
CA ALA A 93 8.41 9.35 -6.03
C ALA A 93 7.48 10.55 -5.80
N ALA A 94 7.54 11.18 -4.62
CA ALA A 94 6.68 12.30 -4.26
C ALA A 94 6.84 13.52 -5.18
N ARG A 95 8.01 13.69 -5.79
CA ARG A 95 8.36 14.88 -6.58
C ARG A 95 8.39 14.64 -8.08
N LEU A 96 8.28 13.40 -8.53
CA LEU A 96 8.48 13.04 -9.93
C LEU A 96 7.54 13.83 -10.85
N ARG A 97 6.25 13.86 -10.57
CA ARG A 97 5.27 14.63 -11.34
C ARG A 97 5.60 16.12 -11.39
N TYR A 98 5.96 16.72 -10.26
CA TYR A 98 6.30 18.14 -10.20
C TYR A 98 7.60 18.45 -10.96
N ARG A 99 8.66 17.67 -10.74
CA ARG A 99 9.96 17.86 -11.41
C ARG A 99 9.90 17.71 -12.92
N SER A 100 9.05 16.80 -13.40
CA SER A 100 8.88 16.57 -14.84
C SER A 100 7.87 17.50 -15.52
N GLY A 101 7.26 18.43 -14.76
CA GLY A 101 6.19 19.27 -15.31
C GLY A 101 4.92 18.48 -15.67
N GLY A 102 4.73 17.30 -15.06
CA GLY A 102 3.59 16.41 -15.32
C GLY A 102 3.84 15.37 -16.42
N GLU A 103 5.02 15.36 -17.04
CA GLU A 103 5.36 14.37 -18.07
C GLU A 103 5.45 12.95 -17.54
N PHE A 104 5.98 12.78 -16.32
CA PHE A 104 6.05 11.49 -15.63
C PHE A 104 5.19 11.48 -14.37
N THR A 105 4.63 10.32 -14.07
CA THR A 105 3.90 10.04 -12.84
C THR A 105 4.60 8.92 -12.07
N ALA A 106 4.24 8.74 -10.80
CA ALA A 106 4.75 7.66 -9.97
C ALA A 106 3.59 6.82 -9.41
N PRO A 107 2.91 6.01 -10.24
CA PRO A 107 1.75 5.22 -9.85
C PRO A 107 2.17 4.02 -8.99
N ILE A 108 2.72 4.29 -7.83
CA ILE A 108 3.33 3.31 -6.94
C ILE A 108 2.45 3.13 -5.70
N THR A 109 2.06 1.90 -5.41
CA THR A 109 1.43 1.57 -4.13
C THR A 109 2.46 0.88 -3.23
N VAL A 110 2.80 1.51 -2.11
CA VAL A 110 3.73 0.94 -1.13
C VAL A 110 2.95 0.39 0.03
N ARG A 111 2.85 -0.93 0.12
CA ARG A 111 2.22 -1.64 1.23
C ARG A 111 3.23 -1.92 2.33
N ALA A 112 2.87 -1.61 3.56
CA ALA A 112 3.71 -1.90 4.71
C ALA A 112 2.89 -2.28 5.95
N PRO A 113 3.04 -3.51 6.47
CA PRO A 113 2.46 -3.90 7.74
C PRO A 113 3.01 -3.05 8.89
N CYS A 114 2.13 -2.36 9.63
CA CYS A 114 2.52 -1.40 10.67
C CYS A 114 1.89 -1.72 12.03
N GLY A 115 2.33 -1.00 13.07
CA GLY A 115 1.81 -1.09 14.43
C GLY A 115 2.23 -2.35 15.20
N GLY A 116 1.87 -2.41 16.45
CA GLY A 116 2.16 -3.54 17.35
C GLY A 116 1.20 -4.71 17.19
N GLY A 117 1.25 -5.63 18.18
CA GLY A 117 0.29 -6.75 18.29
C GLY A 117 0.84 -8.11 17.93
N ILE A 118 2.10 -8.21 17.52
CA ILE A 118 2.77 -9.48 17.21
C ILE A 118 3.93 -9.81 18.17
N PHE A 119 4.17 -8.96 19.15
CA PHE A 119 5.27 -9.09 20.11
C PHE A 119 6.68 -9.10 19.47
N GLY A 120 6.84 -8.45 18.32
CA GLY A 120 8.09 -8.39 17.57
C GLY A 120 9.10 -7.34 18.08
N GLY A 121 8.86 -6.77 19.25
CA GLY A 121 9.71 -5.71 19.80
C GLY A 121 9.65 -4.40 19.00
N GLN A 122 10.62 -3.53 19.23
CA GLN A 122 10.64 -2.19 18.63
C GLN A 122 10.91 -2.18 17.12
N THR A 123 11.54 -3.20 16.59
CA THR A 123 11.89 -3.31 15.17
C THR A 123 10.77 -3.91 14.30
N HIS A 124 9.63 -4.25 14.91
CA HIS A 124 8.47 -4.84 14.21
C HIS A 124 7.15 -4.27 14.71
N SER A 125 7.16 -3.06 15.30
CA SER A 125 5.96 -2.52 15.95
C SER A 125 5.75 -1.03 15.71
N GLN A 126 6.48 -0.42 14.77
CA GLN A 126 6.40 1.02 14.54
C GLN A 126 5.20 1.42 13.69
N SER A 127 4.83 2.69 13.83
CA SER A 127 3.71 3.34 13.13
C SER A 127 4.23 4.65 12.53
N PRO A 128 4.74 4.62 11.29
CA PRO A 128 5.43 5.76 10.68
C PRO A 128 4.49 6.73 9.94
N GLU A 129 3.19 6.64 10.07
CA GLU A 129 2.20 7.41 9.31
C GLU A 129 2.44 8.92 9.35
N ALA A 130 2.84 9.45 10.51
CA ALA A 130 3.08 10.89 10.67
C ALA A 130 4.22 11.41 9.78
N ILE A 131 5.20 10.56 9.47
CA ILE A 131 6.31 10.92 8.57
C ILE A 131 5.79 11.12 7.16
N PHE A 132 4.99 10.19 6.66
CA PHE A 132 4.53 10.21 5.27
C PHE A 132 3.37 11.17 5.03
N THR A 133 2.49 11.38 6.01
CA THR A 133 1.42 12.38 5.93
C THR A 133 1.94 13.82 5.89
N HIS A 134 3.18 14.05 6.32
CA HIS A 134 3.82 15.36 6.27
C HIS A 134 4.42 15.70 4.89
N VAL A 135 4.66 14.72 4.04
CA VAL A 135 5.36 14.88 2.77
C VAL A 135 4.39 15.25 1.65
N CYS A 136 4.54 16.43 1.06
CA CYS A 136 3.79 16.81 -0.13
C CYS A 136 4.09 15.88 -1.31
N GLY A 137 3.05 15.39 -1.97
CA GLY A 137 3.17 14.45 -3.10
C GLY A 137 3.03 12.98 -2.73
N LEU A 138 2.95 12.64 -1.44
CA LEU A 138 2.56 11.32 -0.97
C LEU A 138 1.12 11.33 -0.45
N LYS A 139 0.38 10.27 -0.74
CA LYS A 139 -0.90 9.96 -0.11
C LYS A 139 -0.66 8.86 0.91
N THR A 140 -1.23 8.96 2.10
CA THR A 140 -1.07 7.96 3.16
C THR A 140 -2.44 7.41 3.54
N VAL A 141 -2.58 6.09 3.49
CA VAL A 141 -3.84 5.39 3.73
C VAL A 141 -3.62 4.30 4.78
N MET A 142 -4.56 4.17 5.72
CA MET A 142 -4.54 3.13 6.75
C MET A 142 -5.96 2.61 6.97
N PRO A 143 -6.35 1.47 6.39
CA PRO A 143 -7.68 0.91 6.55
C PRO A 143 -7.89 0.30 7.93
N SER A 144 -9.12 0.38 8.46
CA SER A 144 -9.49 -0.17 9.77
C SER A 144 -10.38 -1.42 9.71
N ASN A 145 -10.88 -1.79 8.55
CA ASN A 145 -11.74 -2.96 8.33
C ASN A 145 -11.52 -3.59 6.94
N PRO A 146 -12.00 -4.82 6.69
CA PRO A 146 -11.75 -5.52 5.43
C PRO A 146 -12.39 -4.86 4.20
N TYR A 147 -13.57 -4.27 4.35
CA TYR A 147 -14.26 -3.57 3.26
C TYR A 147 -13.43 -2.37 2.78
N ASP A 148 -13.03 -1.51 3.71
CA ASP A 148 -12.18 -0.36 3.38
C ASP A 148 -10.81 -0.80 2.84
N ALA A 149 -10.23 -1.87 3.40
CA ALA A 149 -8.93 -2.37 2.95
C ALA A 149 -8.95 -2.73 1.46
N LYS A 150 -9.99 -3.43 0.99
CA LYS A 150 -10.11 -3.80 -0.42
C LYS A 150 -10.35 -2.56 -1.30
N GLY A 151 -11.37 -1.76 -0.99
CA GLY A 151 -11.74 -0.63 -1.83
C GLY A 151 -10.68 0.47 -1.88
N LEU A 152 -10.02 0.76 -0.76
CA LEU A 152 -8.91 1.73 -0.71
C LEU A 152 -7.65 1.20 -1.41
N LEU A 153 -7.36 -0.12 -1.35
CA LEU A 153 -6.20 -0.66 -2.06
C LEU A 153 -6.42 -0.65 -3.58
N ILE A 154 -7.62 -0.94 -4.05
CA ILE A 154 -7.95 -0.77 -5.48
C ILE A 154 -7.74 0.69 -5.89
N SER A 155 -8.29 1.65 -5.12
CA SER A 155 -8.09 3.08 -5.38
C SER A 155 -6.63 3.50 -5.35
N ALA A 156 -5.82 2.92 -4.46
CA ALA A 156 -4.38 3.19 -4.38
C ALA A 156 -3.63 2.71 -5.62
N ILE A 157 -3.98 1.51 -6.13
CA ILE A 157 -3.35 0.94 -7.34
C ILE A 157 -3.78 1.70 -8.60
N GLU A 158 -4.99 2.25 -8.64
CA GLU A 158 -5.48 3.10 -9.74
C GLU A 158 -4.89 4.51 -9.73
N ASP A 159 -4.35 4.96 -8.61
CA ASP A 159 -3.83 6.32 -8.47
C ASP A 159 -2.53 6.51 -9.28
N ASP A 160 -2.41 7.65 -9.95
CA ASP A 160 -1.21 7.99 -10.71
C ASP A 160 -0.11 8.63 -9.86
N ASP A 161 -0.38 8.88 -8.58
CA ASP A 161 0.57 9.40 -7.61
C ASP A 161 0.88 8.38 -6.52
N PRO A 162 2.03 8.46 -5.84
CA PRO A 162 2.43 7.44 -4.90
C PRO A 162 1.55 7.40 -3.65
N VAL A 163 1.11 6.20 -3.30
CA VAL A 163 0.29 5.92 -2.12
C VAL A 163 1.05 5.02 -1.15
N ILE A 164 1.23 5.48 0.07
CA ILE A 164 1.73 4.69 1.20
C ILE A 164 0.52 4.03 1.87
N PHE A 165 0.42 2.73 1.73
CA PHE A 165 -0.70 1.93 2.22
C PHE A 165 -0.27 1.15 3.46
N LEU A 166 -0.54 1.71 4.64
CA LEU A 166 -0.15 1.13 5.92
C LEU A 166 -1.19 0.13 6.41
N GLU A 167 -0.76 -1.07 6.71
CA GLU A 167 -1.64 -2.18 7.08
C GLU A 167 -1.48 -2.53 8.57
N PRO A 168 -2.44 -2.15 9.45
CA PRO A 168 -2.31 -2.47 10.87
C PRO A 168 -2.29 -3.97 11.11
N LYS A 169 -1.13 -4.53 11.47
CA LYS A 169 -0.91 -5.99 11.64
C LYS A 169 -1.90 -6.64 12.57
N ARG A 170 -2.27 -5.95 13.64
CA ARG A 170 -3.25 -6.46 14.61
C ARG A 170 -4.59 -6.79 13.95
N LEU A 171 -4.97 -6.03 12.91
CA LEU A 171 -6.26 -6.18 12.24
C LEU A 171 -6.30 -7.33 11.22
N TYR A 172 -5.15 -7.84 10.80
CA TYR A 172 -5.10 -8.89 9.78
C TYR A 172 -5.98 -10.10 10.11
N ARG A 173 -6.00 -10.52 11.38
CA ARG A 173 -6.72 -11.70 11.84
C ARG A 173 -7.82 -11.42 12.86
N SER A 174 -7.79 -10.26 13.54
CA SER A 174 -8.75 -9.92 14.59
C SER A 174 -10.05 -9.35 14.07
N VAL A 175 -10.03 -8.75 12.85
CA VAL A 175 -11.22 -8.14 12.26
C VAL A 175 -11.69 -8.98 11.08
N ARG A 176 -12.98 -9.31 11.10
CA ARG A 176 -13.70 -9.99 10.02
C ARG A 176 -14.87 -9.13 9.58
N GLY A 177 -15.24 -9.20 8.32
CA GLY A 177 -16.36 -8.50 7.73
C GLY A 177 -16.66 -9.05 6.34
N GLU A 178 -17.89 -8.86 5.89
CA GLU A 178 -18.27 -9.18 4.52
C GLU A 178 -17.63 -8.18 3.56
N VAL A 179 -17.11 -8.69 2.46
CA VAL A 179 -16.46 -7.91 1.41
C VAL A 179 -17.03 -8.38 0.08
N PRO A 180 -17.56 -7.48 -0.77
CA PRO A 180 -18.04 -7.85 -2.10
C PRO A 180 -16.96 -8.58 -2.92
N GLY A 181 -17.38 -9.58 -3.70
CA GLY A 181 -16.49 -10.32 -4.58
C GLY A 181 -16.00 -9.48 -5.76
N GLU A 182 -16.88 -8.64 -6.30
CA GLU A 182 -16.63 -7.69 -7.37
C GLU A 182 -15.67 -6.57 -6.97
N ASP A 183 -15.19 -5.82 -7.96
CA ASP A 183 -14.40 -4.62 -7.73
C ASP A 183 -15.28 -3.45 -7.26
N TYR A 184 -14.72 -2.65 -6.38
CA TYR A 184 -15.24 -1.35 -5.96
C TYR A 184 -14.11 -0.50 -5.42
N THR A 185 -14.28 0.80 -5.51
CA THR A 185 -13.32 1.79 -5.02
C THR A 185 -13.87 2.58 -3.86
N ILE A 186 -12.98 3.01 -2.97
CA ILE A 186 -13.28 4.00 -1.94
C ILE A 186 -12.38 5.21 -2.22
N PRO A 187 -12.96 6.41 -2.43
CA PRO A 187 -12.18 7.59 -2.76
C PRO A 187 -11.17 7.95 -1.65
N ILE A 188 -9.89 8.02 -1.98
CA ILE A 188 -8.86 8.50 -1.06
C ILE A 188 -9.08 9.99 -0.79
N GLY A 189 -8.94 10.40 0.48
CA GLY A 189 -9.10 11.80 0.90
C GLY A 189 -10.53 12.24 1.19
N ARG A 190 -11.50 11.32 1.13
CA ARG A 190 -12.91 11.60 1.51
C ARG A 190 -13.21 11.00 2.89
N ALA A 191 -13.69 11.85 3.79
CA ALA A 191 -14.17 11.39 5.08
C ALA A 191 -15.49 10.62 4.96
N HIS A 192 -15.65 9.59 5.78
CA HIS A 192 -16.90 8.86 5.94
C HIS A 192 -17.54 9.21 7.30
N VAL A 193 -18.82 9.55 7.29
CA VAL A 193 -19.57 9.83 8.52
C VAL A 193 -19.94 8.51 9.18
N LEU A 194 -19.23 8.15 10.24
CA LEU A 194 -19.50 6.91 11.00
C LEU A 194 -20.72 7.04 11.91
N LYS A 195 -20.99 8.24 12.41
CA LYS A 195 -22.12 8.55 13.30
C LYS A 195 -22.54 9.98 13.10
N GLU A 196 -23.81 10.18 12.82
CA GLU A 196 -24.39 11.51 12.81
C GLU A 196 -24.52 12.05 14.24
N GLY A 197 -24.31 13.34 14.41
CA GLY A 197 -24.43 14.04 15.69
C GLY A 197 -24.36 15.54 15.51
N ILE A 198 -24.68 16.28 16.56
CA ILE A 198 -24.50 17.72 16.60
C ILE A 198 -23.04 17.99 16.98
N LEU A 199 -22.29 18.61 16.07
CA LEU A 199 -20.95 19.13 16.40
C LEU A 199 -21.13 20.38 17.26
N HIS A 200 -20.76 20.30 18.53
CA HIS A 200 -20.50 21.50 19.30
C HIS A 200 -19.14 22.06 18.86
N ASN A 201 -19.12 23.35 18.52
CA ASN A 201 -17.93 24.07 18.05
C ASN A 201 -16.79 24.21 19.07
N ASP A 202 -16.84 23.51 20.19
CA ASP A 202 -15.86 23.58 21.28
C ASP A 202 -14.51 22.89 20.98
N PHE A 203 -14.38 22.20 19.83
CA PHE A 203 -13.16 21.55 19.38
C PHE A 203 -12.42 22.28 18.24
N ALA A 204 -12.89 23.45 17.84
CA ALA A 204 -12.23 24.29 16.85
C ALA A 204 -11.38 25.40 17.52
N ARG A 205 -10.41 24.99 18.35
CA ARG A 205 -9.37 25.89 18.86
C ARG A 205 -8.00 25.25 18.78
#